data_ddf69908465ce6ceb5a667bfe4a266ea
#
_entry.id   ddf69908465ce6ceb5a667bfe4a266ea
#
_cell.length_a   1.000
_cell.length_b   1.000
_cell.length_c   1.000
_cell.angle_alpha   90.00
_cell.angle_beta   90.00
_cell.angle_gamma   90.00
#
_symmetry.space_group_name_H-M   'P 1'
#
loop_
_entity.id
_entity.type
_entity.pdbx_description
1 polymer ?
#
loop_
_entity_poly.entity_id
_entity_poly.type
_entity_poly.pdbx_seq_one_letter_code
_entity_poly.pdbx_strand_id
1 'polypeptide(L)'
;MNNFKLCVPCLLGLEGPIADELRRMKMQNVQNENGRVYFTGGAKEIAKANINLRIGERVLLELGRFRAETFDELFEKTKALPWEMLIPRDAAFPVKGYSLNSKLFSVSDCQKIIKKAIVERLKSVYGIEWFAETAETYQIQFSIMKDVASLCIDTSGEGLHKRGYRPAHNAAPLKETMAAAMVSLSRYRGREDFCDPFCGSGTIPIEAALIAKNCAPGLKRDFSAMRWRSLDKSVWQLEREEAVSREFNGNYNIIGTDIDPTALDIARENAVRAGVSDIVRFEKADATKFDRVTENGIIVTNPPYGERIMEKQEAEQLYRLFGEAWRKTENWKLYLLSSHTEFERTFGKTADKKRKLYNGMIKCDLFMYLQ
;
A
#
# COMPACT_ATOMS: atom_id res chain seq x y z
N MET A 1 -25.30 4.87 -14.69
CA MET A 1 -24.31 4.53 -13.66
C MET A 1 -23.38 5.72 -13.50
N ASN A 2 -23.22 6.24 -12.27
CA ASN A 2 -22.30 7.36 -12.04
C ASN A 2 -20.88 6.89 -12.24
N ASN A 3 -20.15 7.55 -13.12
CA ASN A 3 -18.73 7.25 -13.37
C ASN A 3 -17.89 8.31 -12.65
N PHE A 4 -17.18 7.90 -11.61
CA PHE A 4 -16.38 8.79 -10.76
C PHE A 4 -14.92 8.79 -11.20
N LYS A 5 -14.23 9.89 -10.94
CA LYS A 5 -12.77 9.93 -11.01
C LYS A 5 -12.20 9.41 -9.69
N LEU A 6 -11.43 8.35 -9.77
CA LEU A 6 -10.85 7.65 -8.62
C LEU A 6 -9.34 7.85 -8.60
N CYS A 7 -8.77 7.89 -7.41
CA CYS A 7 -7.35 8.15 -7.17
C CYS A 7 -6.78 7.17 -6.17
N VAL A 8 -5.62 6.60 -6.49
CA VAL A 8 -4.82 5.77 -5.58
C VAL A 8 -3.55 6.55 -5.24
N PRO A 9 -3.46 7.16 -4.04
CA PRO A 9 -2.21 7.75 -3.57
C PRO A 9 -1.17 6.66 -3.31
N CYS A 10 0.09 6.99 -3.60
CA CYS A 10 1.20 6.07 -3.42
C CYS A 10 2.51 6.79 -3.08
N LEU A 11 3.47 6.02 -2.64
CA LEU A 11 4.85 6.50 -2.54
C LEU A 11 5.44 6.71 -3.93
N LEU A 12 6.31 7.72 -4.06
CA LEU A 12 7.01 8.01 -5.30
C LEU A 12 7.79 6.79 -5.79
N GLY A 13 7.68 6.50 -7.09
CA GLY A 13 8.30 5.34 -7.71
C GLY A 13 7.40 4.09 -7.78
N LEU A 14 6.21 4.10 -7.17
CA LEU A 14 5.24 3.00 -7.22
C LEU A 14 4.05 3.26 -8.16
N GLU A 15 4.00 4.40 -8.83
CA GLU A 15 2.91 4.77 -9.75
C GLU A 15 2.77 3.75 -10.89
N GLY A 16 3.89 3.36 -11.51
CA GLY A 16 3.89 2.36 -12.59
C GLY A 16 3.34 1.00 -12.15
N PRO A 17 3.87 0.36 -11.12
CA PRO A 17 3.34 -0.88 -10.56
C PRO A 17 1.85 -0.84 -10.22
N ILE A 18 1.34 0.25 -9.61
CA ILE A 18 -0.09 0.42 -9.30
C ILE A 18 -0.91 0.55 -10.58
N ALA A 19 -0.45 1.33 -11.54
CA ALA A 19 -1.12 1.44 -12.83
C ALA A 19 -1.23 0.09 -13.54
N ASP A 20 -0.20 -0.74 -13.44
CA ASP A 20 -0.22 -2.08 -14.00
C ASP A 20 -1.20 -3.00 -13.26
N GLU A 21 -1.36 -2.88 -11.93
CA GLU A 21 -2.44 -3.56 -11.20
C GLU A 21 -3.80 -3.14 -11.69
N LEU A 22 -4.06 -1.83 -11.81
CA LEU A 22 -5.34 -1.28 -12.27
C LEU A 22 -5.67 -1.70 -13.71
N ARG A 23 -4.68 -1.71 -14.62
CA ARG A 23 -4.85 -2.19 -16.01
C ARG A 23 -5.18 -3.69 -16.05
N ARG A 24 -4.51 -4.52 -15.25
CA ARG A 24 -4.83 -5.95 -15.12
C ARG A 24 -6.25 -6.19 -14.59
N MET A 25 -6.75 -5.31 -13.72
CA MET A 25 -8.13 -5.30 -13.26
C MET A 25 -9.12 -4.78 -14.33
N LYS A 26 -8.63 -4.35 -15.50
CA LYS A 26 -9.40 -3.74 -16.61
C LYS A 26 -10.08 -2.42 -16.21
N MET A 27 -9.46 -1.63 -15.33
CA MET A 27 -9.91 -0.30 -14.99
C MET A 27 -9.77 0.65 -16.19
N GLN A 28 -10.69 1.59 -16.34
CA GLN A 28 -10.71 2.54 -17.44
C GLN A 28 -9.93 3.81 -17.13
N ASN A 29 -9.36 4.44 -18.14
CA ASN A 29 -8.68 5.75 -18.08
C ASN A 29 -7.56 5.80 -17.02
N VAL A 30 -6.73 4.74 -16.94
CA VAL A 30 -5.62 4.67 -15.98
C VAL A 30 -4.53 5.66 -16.39
N GLN A 31 -4.23 6.62 -15.50
CA GLN A 31 -3.25 7.69 -15.71
C GLN A 31 -2.34 7.84 -14.48
N ASN A 32 -1.04 7.98 -14.72
CA ASN A 32 -0.05 8.18 -13.67
C ASN A 32 0.21 9.68 -13.48
N GLU A 33 0.23 10.12 -12.23
CA GLU A 33 0.79 11.40 -11.79
C GLU A 33 1.77 11.14 -10.63
N ASN A 34 2.62 12.11 -10.33
CA ASN A 34 3.57 11.98 -9.23
C ASN A 34 2.86 11.72 -7.90
N GLY A 35 3.15 10.57 -7.29
CA GLY A 35 2.59 10.16 -6.00
C GLY A 35 1.13 9.68 -6.05
N ARG A 36 0.55 9.45 -7.24
CA ARG A 36 -0.83 8.96 -7.37
C ARG A 36 -1.13 8.38 -8.75
N VAL A 37 -2.11 7.49 -8.78
CA VAL A 37 -2.63 6.93 -10.04
C VAL A 37 -4.13 7.15 -10.10
N TYR A 38 -4.61 7.68 -11.22
CA TYR A 38 -6.03 7.91 -11.48
C TYR A 38 -6.62 6.82 -12.35
N PHE A 39 -7.91 6.59 -12.18
CA PHE A 39 -8.75 5.76 -13.04
C PHE A 39 -10.22 6.20 -12.94
N THR A 40 -11.11 5.66 -13.75
CA THR A 40 -12.54 5.97 -13.69
C THR A 40 -13.34 4.70 -13.42
N GLY A 41 -14.45 4.86 -12.68
CA GLY A 41 -15.36 3.76 -12.39
C GLY A 41 -16.50 4.14 -11.45
N GLY A 42 -17.44 3.22 -11.28
CA GLY A 42 -18.57 3.32 -10.37
C GLY A 42 -18.36 2.49 -9.09
N ALA A 43 -19.47 2.10 -8.46
CA ALA A 43 -19.46 1.31 -7.23
C ALA A 43 -18.69 -0.03 -7.38
N LYS A 44 -18.85 -0.70 -8.54
CA LYS A 44 -18.14 -1.96 -8.83
C LYS A 44 -16.64 -1.77 -8.86
N GLU A 45 -16.14 -0.75 -9.54
CA GLU A 45 -14.70 -0.47 -9.66
C GLU A 45 -14.11 -0.01 -8.32
N ILE A 46 -14.88 0.71 -7.49
CA ILE A 46 -14.49 1.05 -6.12
C ILE A 46 -14.30 -0.22 -5.28
N ALA A 47 -15.28 -1.14 -5.31
CA ALA A 47 -15.19 -2.41 -4.60
C ALA A 47 -14.00 -3.25 -5.09
N LYS A 48 -13.86 -3.39 -6.40
CA LYS A 48 -12.80 -4.14 -7.06
C LYS A 48 -11.40 -3.62 -6.72
N ALA A 49 -11.21 -2.30 -6.77
CA ALA A 49 -9.92 -1.69 -6.43
C ALA A 49 -9.58 -1.88 -4.94
N ASN A 50 -10.52 -1.65 -4.04
CA ASN A 50 -10.29 -1.82 -2.59
C ASN A 50 -9.96 -3.26 -2.21
N ILE A 51 -10.63 -4.24 -2.79
CA ILE A 51 -10.42 -5.66 -2.48
C ILE A 51 -9.11 -6.18 -3.08
N ASN A 52 -8.74 -5.76 -4.29
CA ASN A 52 -7.68 -6.41 -5.06
C ASN A 52 -6.34 -5.66 -5.11
N LEU A 53 -6.30 -4.34 -4.82
CA LEU A 53 -5.04 -3.58 -4.85
C LEU A 53 -4.06 -4.07 -3.77
N ARG A 54 -2.85 -4.42 -4.21
CA ARG A 54 -1.77 -4.90 -3.34
C ARG A 54 -0.83 -3.79 -2.90
N ILE A 55 -0.54 -2.85 -3.81
CA ILE A 55 0.50 -1.83 -3.63
C ILE A 55 -0.09 -0.49 -3.19
N GLY A 56 -1.31 -0.17 -3.63
CA GLY A 56 -1.98 1.09 -3.32
C GLY A 56 -2.27 1.28 -1.84
N GLU A 57 -2.17 2.51 -1.35
CA GLU A 57 -2.40 2.82 0.08
C GLU A 57 -3.88 3.02 0.41
N ARG A 58 -4.65 3.58 -0.54
CA ARG A 58 -6.10 3.86 -0.44
C ARG A 58 -6.72 3.97 -1.83
N VAL A 59 -8.04 3.89 -1.87
CA VAL A 59 -8.85 4.27 -3.04
C VAL A 59 -9.68 5.49 -2.64
N LEU A 60 -9.43 6.62 -3.29
CA LEU A 60 -10.09 7.88 -3.04
C LEU A 60 -11.00 8.24 -4.21
N LEU A 61 -12.18 8.80 -3.94
CA LEU A 61 -13.08 9.37 -4.94
C LEU A 61 -12.82 10.88 -5.02
N GLU A 62 -12.28 11.37 -6.13
CA GLU A 62 -11.98 12.79 -6.33
C GLU A 62 -13.27 13.53 -6.76
N LEU A 63 -13.70 14.47 -5.92
CA LEU A 63 -14.83 15.36 -6.21
C LEU A 63 -14.43 16.60 -6.97
N GLY A 64 -13.24 17.13 -6.71
CA GLY A 64 -12.76 18.31 -7.39
C GLY A 64 -11.26 18.54 -7.22
N ARG A 65 -10.70 19.24 -8.22
CA ARG A 65 -9.30 19.67 -8.23
C ARG A 65 -9.23 21.07 -8.83
N PHE A 66 -8.66 22.00 -8.09
CA PHE A 66 -8.61 23.41 -8.50
C PHE A 66 -7.43 24.14 -7.84
N ARG A 67 -6.99 25.25 -8.44
CA ARG A 67 -6.01 26.14 -7.86
C ARG A 67 -6.66 27.02 -6.77
N ALA A 68 -5.99 27.14 -5.62
CA ALA A 68 -6.38 28.00 -4.52
C ALA A 68 -5.13 28.56 -3.82
N GLU A 69 -4.99 29.88 -3.82
CA GLU A 69 -3.88 30.62 -3.21
C GLU A 69 -4.32 31.39 -1.96
N THR A 70 -5.63 31.56 -1.78
CA THR A 70 -6.25 32.22 -0.63
C THR A 70 -7.30 31.35 0.02
N PHE A 71 -7.64 31.61 1.28
CA PHE A 71 -8.71 30.90 1.99
C PHE A 71 -10.08 31.14 1.37
N ASP A 72 -10.32 32.33 0.82
CA ASP A 72 -11.59 32.64 0.11
C ASP A 72 -11.72 31.80 -1.15
N GLU A 73 -10.66 31.69 -1.96
CA GLU A 73 -10.68 30.81 -3.13
C GLU A 73 -10.90 29.35 -2.75
N LEU A 74 -10.23 28.88 -1.69
CA LEU A 74 -10.40 27.52 -1.18
C LEU A 74 -11.86 27.29 -0.74
N PHE A 75 -12.46 28.25 -0.02
CA PHE A 75 -13.82 28.17 0.46
C PHE A 75 -14.82 28.11 -0.70
N GLU A 76 -14.79 29.10 -1.60
CA GLU A 76 -15.79 29.23 -2.68
C GLU A 76 -15.72 28.06 -3.66
N LYS A 77 -14.51 27.64 -4.07
CA LYS A 77 -14.34 26.51 -4.97
C LYS A 77 -14.71 25.18 -4.31
N THR A 78 -14.48 25.01 -3.02
CA THR A 78 -14.94 23.83 -2.25
C THR A 78 -16.46 23.80 -2.15
N LYS A 79 -17.09 24.93 -1.83
CA LYS A 79 -18.54 25.07 -1.73
C LYS A 79 -19.26 24.80 -3.04
N ALA A 80 -18.62 25.11 -4.18
CA ALA A 80 -19.19 24.88 -5.51
C ALA A 80 -19.26 23.38 -5.89
N LEU A 81 -18.55 22.48 -5.21
CA LEU A 81 -18.58 21.04 -5.52
C LEU A 81 -19.89 20.39 -5.07
N PRO A 82 -20.36 19.34 -5.80
CA PRO A 82 -21.66 18.71 -5.56
C PRO A 82 -21.58 17.65 -4.46
N TRP A 83 -21.30 18.06 -3.22
CA TRP A 83 -21.13 17.18 -2.05
C TRP A 83 -22.37 16.33 -1.77
N GLU A 84 -23.57 16.84 -2.01
CA GLU A 84 -24.86 16.18 -1.83
C GLU A 84 -25.05 14.95 -2.70
N MET A 85 -24.29 14.78 -3.77
CA MET A 85 -24.34 13.58 -4.61
C MET A 85 -23.91 12.33 -3.85
N LEU A 86 -23.07 12.48 -2.82
CA LEU A 86 -22.50 11.37 -2.05
C LEU A 86 -22.81 11.45 -0.57
N ILE A 87 -22.78 12.63 0.05
CA ILE A 87 -22.91 12.83 1.49
C ILE A 87 -24.38 13.06 1.85
N PRO A 88 -25.07 12.09 2.51
CA PRO A 88 -26.42 12.29 3.02
C PRO A 88 -26.45 13.32 4.17
N ARG A 89 -27.66 13.85 4.44
CA ARG A 89 -27.89 14.91 5.43
C ARG A 89 -27.50 14.56 6.88
N ASP A 90 -27.48 13.28 7.22
CA ASP A 90 -27.18 12.74 8.57
C ASP A 90 -25.79 12.10 8.67
N ALA A 91 -25.01 12.09 7.59
CA ALA A 91 -23.68 11.52 7.53
C ALA A 91 -22.65 12.32 8.33
N ALA A 92 -21.66 11.63 8.88
CA ALA A 92 -20.47 12.25 9.42
C ALA A 92 -19.44 12.49 8.30
N PHE A 93 -18.88 13.70 8.21
CA PHE A 93 -17.87 14.03 7.17
C PHE A 93 -16.67 14.78 7.75
N PRO A 94 -15.84 14.08 8.55
CA PRO A 94 -14.60 14.65 9.07
C PRO A 94 -13.63 14.97 7.93
N VAL A 95 -12.82 16.02 8.10
CA VAL A 95 -11.86 16.50 7.10
C VAL A 95 -10.45 16.26 7.62
N LYS A 96 -9.58 15.65 6.80
CA LYS A 96 -8.14 15.48 7.04
C LYS A 96 -7.37 15.76 5.76
N GLY A 97 -6.11 16.09 5.89
CA GLY A 97 -5.27 16.30 4.71
C GLY A 97 -3.91 16.88 5.02
N TYR A 98 -3.28 17.38 3.99
CA TYR A 98 -1.95 18.02 4.08
C TYR A 98 -1.78 19.10 3.03
N SER A 99 -0.82 20.00 3.30
CA SER A 99 -0.39 21.01 2.37
C SER A 99 1.13 20.98 2.22
N LEU A 100 1.63 21.00 0.99
CA LEU A 100 3.05 20.97 0.65
C LEU A 100 3.38 22.02 -0.42
N ASN A 101 4.42 22.80 -0.19
CA ASN A 101 4.93 23.80 -1.16
C ASN A 101 3.83 24.71 -1.69
N SER A 102 2.95 25.21 -0.81
CA SER A 102 1.77 26.00 -1.16
C SER A 102 1.64 27.22 -0.26
N LYS A 103 1.00 28.29 -0.77
CA LYS A 103 0.69 29.50 0.01
C LYS A 103 -0.20 29.20 1.20
N LEU A 104 -1.17 28.30 1.02
CA LEU A 104 -2.03 27.79 2.09
C LEU A 104 -1.32 26.65 2.84
N PHE A 105 -0.38 26.99 3.72
CA PHE A 105 0.47 26.02 4.44
C PHE A 105 -0.13 25.55 5.78
N SER A 106 -1.05 26.32 6.39
CA SER A 106 -1.71 25.95 7.65
C SER A 106 -2.73 24.85 7.42
N VAL A 107 -2.35 23.60 7.71
CA VAL A 107 -3.22 22.42 7.52
C VAL A 107 -4.50 22.53 8.35
N SER A 108 -4.40 23.02 9.60
CA SER A 108 -5.55 23.18 10.49
C SER A 108 -6.56 24.22 9.99
N ASP A 109 -6.10 25.30 9.38
CA ASP A 109 -6.99 26.33 8.86
C ASP A 109 -7.61 25.90 7.55
N CYS A 110 -6.84 25.28 6.64
CA CYS A 110 -7.39 24.63 5.44
C CYS A 110 -8.49 23.63 5.81
N GLN A 111 -8.27 22.80 6.84
CA GLN A 111 -9.23 21.81 7.32
C GLN A 111 -10.53 22.47 7.79
N LYS A 112 -10.45 23.54 8.59
CA LYS A 112 -11.63 24.30 9.05
C LYS A 112 -12.39 24.95 7.90
N ILE A 113 -11.67 25.59 6.97
CA ILE A 113 -12.26 26.28 5.80
C ILE A 113 -12.97 25.27 4.91
N ILE A 114 -12.33 24.14 4.60
CA ILE A 114 -12.95 23.08 3.78
C ILE A 114 -14.21 22.53 4.47
N LYS A 115 -14.14 22.21 5.79
CA LYS A 115 -15.31 21.73 6.54
C LYS A 115 -16.45 22.76 6.48
N LYS A 116 -16.16 24.04 6.72
CA LYS A 116 -17.15 25.13 6.68
C LYS A 116 -17.79 25.25 5.29
N ALA A 117 -16.99 25.20 4.23
CA ALA A 117 -17.51 25.28 2.84
C ALA A 117 -18.45 24.12 2.51
N ILE A 118 -18.13 22.91 2.92
CA ILE A 118 -18.99 21.72 2.74
C ILE A 118 -20.29 21.89 3.52
N VAL A 119 -20.21 22.32 4.78
CA VAL A 119 -21.40 22.58 5.62
C VAL A 119 -22.32 23.60 4.95
N GLU A 120 -21.79 24.74 4.48
CA GLU A 120 -22.60 25.79 3.82
C GLU A 120 -23.24 25.28 2.52
N ARG A 121 -22.54 24.44 1.74
CA ARG A 121 -23.13 23.78 0.56
C ARG A 121 -24.30 22.88 0.96
N LEU A 122 -24.07 21.97 1.89
CA LEU A 122 -25.05 20.98 2.29
C LEU A 122 -26.27 21.64 2.99
N LYS A 123 -26.07 22.70 3.79
CA LYS A 123 -27.15 23.53 4.34
C LYS A 123 -28.07 24.07 3.23
N SER A 124 -27.47 24.66 2.20
CA SER A 124 -28.24 25.24 1.09
C SER A 124 -29.03 24.21 0.29
N VAL A 125 -28.53 22.98 0.19
CA VAL A 125 -29.20 21.90 -0.56
C VAL A 125 -30.25 21.18 0.28
N TYR A 126 -29.96 20.89 1.56
CA TYR A 126 -30.84 20.11 2.42
C TYR A 126 -31.85 20.94 3.20
N GLY A 127 -31.69 22.26 3.25
CA GLY A 127 -32.56 23.16 4.02
C GLY A 127 -32.49 22.91 5.53
N ILE A 128 -31.33 22.54 6.06
CA ILE A 128 -31.10 22.25 7.49
C ILE A 128 -29.98 23.13 8.03
N GLU A 129 -30.08 23.51 9.30
CA GLU A 129 -29.08 24.33 9.97
C GLU A 129 -28.06 23.51 10.76
N TRP A 130 -28.38 22.28 11.12
CA TRP A 130 -27.56 21.41 11.95
C TRP A 130 -27.40 20.01 11.34
N PHE A 131 -26.15 19.49 11.36
CA PHE A 131 -25.82 18.13 10.94
C PHE A 131 -25.58 17.28 12.17
N ALA A 132 -26.40 16.24 12.35
CA ALA A 132 -26.32 15.34 13.50
C ALA A 132 -25.04 14.47 13.48
N GLU A 133 -24.47 14.22 12.29
CA GLU A 133 -23.29 13.38 12.05
C GLU A 133 -23.36 11.99 12.76
N THR A 134 -24.55 11.38 12.76
CA THR A 134 -24.87 10.13 13.48
C THR A 134 -24.86 8.88 12.61
N ALA A 135 -24.85 9.07 11.28
CA ALA A 135 -24.86 7.99 10.31
C ALA A 135 -23.45 7.63 9.81
N GLU A 136 -23.36 7.08 8.61
CA GLU A 136 -22.10 6.62 8.01
C GLU A 136 -21.06 7.73 7.84
N THR A 137 -19.81 7.37 7.98
CA THR A 137 -18.70 8.32 7.83
C THR A 137 -18.22 8.40 6.38
N TYR A 138 -18.15 9.62 5.87
CA TYR A 138 -17.56 10.00 4.59
C TYR A 138 -16.30 10.82 4.86
N GLN A 139 -15.17 10.17 5.09
CA GLN A 139 -13.92 10.84 5.42
C GLN A 139 -13.44 11.68 4.24
N ILE A 140 -13.44 13.00 4.39
CA ILE A 140 -12.88 13.91 3.39
C ILE A 140 -11.36 13.93 3.52
N GLN A 141 -10.68 13.74 2.41
CA GLN A 141 -9.23 13.90 2.31
C GLN A 141 -8.89 15.03 1.34
N PHE A 142 -8.14 16.02 1.81
CA PHE A 142 -7.61 17.06 0.96
C PHE A 142 -6.10 16.97 0.84
N SER A 143 -5.60 17.38 -0.31
CA SER A 143 -4.18 17.67 -0.50
C SER A 143 -4.04 18.99 -1.24
N ILE A 144 -3.18 19.87 -0.74
CA ILE A 144 -2.81 21.10 -1.45
C ILE A 144 -1.33 20.99 -1.81
N MET A 145 -1.02 20.95 -3.09
CA MET A 145 0.35 20.80 -3.59
C MET A 145 0.59 21.85 -4.69
N LYS A 146 1.60 22.71 -4.46
CA LYS A 146 1.92 23.81 -5.40
C LYS A 146 0.68 24.64 -5.74
N ASP A 147 -0.09 25.02 -4.71
CA ASP A 147 -1.33 25.79 -4.77
C ASP A 147 -2.49 25.10 -5.51
N VAL A 148 -2.40 23.80 -5.80
CA VAL A 148 -3.50 23.02 -6.36
C VAL A 148 -4.13 22.15 -5.28
N ALA A 149 -5.38 22.44 -4.93
CA ALA A 149 -6.19 21.67 -4.00
C ALA A 149 -6.87 20.50 -4.74
N SER A 150 -6.81 19.31 -4.17
CA SER A 150 -7.56 18.11 -4.56
C SER A 150 -8.40 17.67 -3.39
N LEU A 151 -9.70 17.52 -3.59
CA LEU A 151 -10.68 17.16 -2.57
C LEU A 151 -11.28 15.79 -2.90
N CYS A 152 -11.10 14.85 -2.00
CA CYS A 152 -11.48 13.45 -2.18
C CYS A 152 -12.32 12.95 -1.02
N ILE A 153 -13.09 11.87 -1.24
CA ILE A 153 -13.71 11.08 -0.19
C ILE A 153 -13.01 9.71 -0.13
N ASP A 154 -12.63 9.29 1.07
CA ASP A 154 -11.92 8.02 1.30
C ASP A 154 -12.89 6.84 1.28
N THR A 155 -12.80 6.00 0.25
CA THR A 155 -13.62 4.80 0.12
C THR A 155 -13.09 3.63 0.94
N SER A 156 -11.81 3.64 1.30
CA SER A 156 -11.11 2.53 1.97
C SER A 156 -11.34 2.51 3.48
N GLY A 157 -11.31 3.67 4.13
CA GLY A 157 -11.32 3.79 5.60
C GLY A 157 -9.94 3.57 6.19
N GLU A 158 -9.65 2.41 6.77
CA GLU A 158 -8.28 2.07 7.14
C GLU A 158 -7.39 1.88 5.90
N GLY A 159 -6.09 2.21 6.04
CA GLY A 159 -5.14 2.04 4.93
C GLY A 159 -5.09 0.61 4.43
N LEU A 160 -4.91 0.42 3.11
CA LEU A 160 -4.94 -0.91 2.49
C LEU A 160 -3.80 -1.82 2.95
N HIS A 161 -2.70 -1.26 3.49
CA HIS A 161 -1.65 -2.05 4.15
C HIS A 161 -2.16 -2.88 5.32
N LYS A 162 -3.18 -2.42 6.05
CA LYS A 162 -3.80 -3.19 7.13
C LYS A 162 -4.64 -4.34 6.55
N ARG A 163 -3.99 -5.44 6.16
CA ARG A 163 -4.64 -6.64 5.59
C ARG A 163 -5.51 -7.41 6.61
N GLY A 164 -5.23 -7.22 7.91
CA GLY A 164 -5.90 -7.91 9.01
C GLY A 164 -5.14 -9.13 9.54
N TYR A 165 -4.05 -9.54 8.93
CA TYR A 165 -3.28 -10.69 9.42
C TYR A 165 -2.23 -10.33 10.50
N ARG A 166 -1.86 -9.06 10.65
CA ARG A 166 -0.96 -8.60 11.73
C ARG A 166 -1.75 -7.92 12.84
N PRO A 167 -1.52 -8.26 14.12
CA PRO A 167 -2.09 -7.55 15.25
C PRO A 167 -1.62 -6.08 15.26
N ALA A 168 -2.50 -5.18 15.73
CA ALA A 168 -2.25 -3.74 15.75
C ALA A 168 -1.04 -3.31 16.62
N HIS A 169 -0.57 -4.19 17.50
CA HIS A 169 0.47 -3.89 18.50
C HIS A 169 1.90 -4.23 18.05
N ASN A 170 2.08 -4.93 16.94
CA ASN A 170 3.42 -5.23 16.46
C ASN A 170 3.93 -4.06 15.64
N ALA A 171 4.93 -3.33 16.18
CA ALA A 171 5.68 -2.34 15.44
C ALA A 171 6.37 -3.02 14.25
N ALA A 172 5.73 -2.98 13.09
CA ALA A 172 6.28 -3.60 11.91
C ALA A 172 7.10 -2.58 11.14
N PRO A 173 8.36 -2.86 10.88
CA PRO A 173 9.22 -1.95 10.14
C PRO A 173 8.83 -1.78 8.67
N LEU A 174 8.16 -2.78 8.06
CA LEU A 174 7.75 -2.77 6.66
C LEU A 174 6.23 -2.92 6.52
N LYS A 175 5.60 -1.99 5.79
CA LYS A 175 4.17 -2.09 5.44
C LYS A 175 3.94 -3.21 4.44
N GLU A 176 2.79 -3.86 4.53
CA GLU A 176 2.35 -4.92 3.62
C GLU A 176 2.28 -4.44 2.16
N THR A 177 1.83 -3.20 1.92
CA THR A 177 1.82 -2.58 0.59
C THR A 177 3.22 -2.43 0.00
N MET A 178 4.22 -2.13 0.84
CA MET A 178 5.62 -2.05 0.40
C MET A 178 6.20 -3.44 0.13
N ALA A 179 5.93 -4.42 0.99
CA ALA A 179 6.35 -5.80 0.77
C ALA A 179 5.76 -6.35 -0.55
N ALA A 180 4.45 -6.13 -0.79
CA ALA A 180 3.80 -6.48 -2.04
C ALA A 180 4.42 -5.76 -3.25
N ALA A 181 4.82 -4.49 -3.09
CA ALA A 181 5.51 -3.74 -4.15
C ALA A 181 6.86 -4.37 -4.50
N MET A 182 7.66 -4.72 -3.49
CA MET A 182 8.97 -5.37 -3.69
C MET A 182 8.80 -6.73 -4.40
N VAL A 183 7.87 -7.57 -3.95
CA VAL A 183 7.56 -8.86 -4.59
C VAL A 183 7.05 -8.66 -6.02
N SER A 184 6.19 -7.68 -6.27
CA SER A 184 5.69 -7.38 -7.62
C SER A 184 6.80 -6.91 -8.55
N LEU A 185 7.74 -6.10 -8.05
CA LEU A 185 8.91 -5.62 -8.79
C LEU A 185 9.91 -6.75 -9.11
N SER A 186 10.00 -7.79 -8.29
CA SER A 186 10.79 -8.98 -8.57
C SER A 186 10.18 -9.85 -9.67
N ARG A 187 8.95 -9.56 -10.08
CA ARG A 187 8.14 -10.35 -11.03
C ARG A 187 7.83 -11.77 -10.56
N TYR A 188 7.98 -12.05 -9.29
CA TYR A 188 7.59 -13.32 -8.71
C TYR A 188 6.11 -13.63 -8.97
N ARG A 189 5.80 -14.89 -9.34
CA ARG A 189 4.45 -15.38 -9.64
C ARG A 189 4.22 -16.82 -9.14
N GLY A 190 5.06 -17.31 -8.24
CA GLY A 190 4.95 -18.67 -7.69
C GLY A 190 5.52 -19.78 -8.58
N ARG A 191 6.30 -19.45 -9.61
CA ARG A 191 6.92 -20.45 -10.51
C ARG A 191 8.33 -20.85 -10.06
N GLU A 192 9.04 -19.91 -9.47
CA GLU A 192 10.37 -20.08 -8.93
C GLU A 192 10.29 -20.24 -7.41
N ASP A 193 11.33 -20.79 -6.80
CA ASP A 193 11.50 -20.77 -5.36
C ASP A 193 11.63 -19.33 -4.84
N PHE A 194 11.07 -19.07 -3.67
CA PHE A 194 11.11 -17.76 -3.03
C PHE A 194 11.72 -17.83 -1.64
N CYS A 195 12.61 -16.88 -1.32
CA CYS A 195 13.20 -16.79 -0.01
C CYS A 195 13.28 -15.35 0.50
N ASP A 196 12.98 -15.15 1.78
CA ASP A 196 13.36 -13.96 2.54
C ASP A 196 14.25 -14.38 3.72
N PRO A 197 15.59 -14.16 3.64
CA PRO A 197 16.53 -14.58 4.67
C PRO A 197 16.57 -13.67 5.92
N PHE A 198 15.77 -12.59 5.95
CA PHE A 198 15.60 -11.68 7.07
C PHE A 198 14.11 -11.42 7.31
N CYS A 199 13.32 -12.48 7.39
CA CYS A 199 11.86 -12.38 7.26
C CYS A 199 11.16 -11.71 8.45
N GLY A 200 11.80 -11.63 9.62
CA GLY A 200 11.19 -11.07 10.82
C GLY A 200 9.79 -11.66 11.07
N SER A 201 8.77 -10.84 11.15
CA SER A 201 7.37 -11.24 11.33
C SER A 201 6.69 -11.83 10.08
N GLY A 202 7.45 -12.14 9.02
CA GLY A 202 6.98 -12.85 7.83
C GLY A 202 6.25 -12.02 6.78
N THR A 203 6.32 -10.69 6.82
CA THR A 203 5.53 -9.82 5.92
C THR A 203 5.81 -10.09 4.44
N ILE A 204 7.08 -10.15 4.01
CA ILE A 204 7.45 -10.37 2.62
C ILE A 204 7.05 -11.78 2.13
N PRO A 205 7.38 -12.88 2.85
CA PRO A 205 6.94 -14.22 2.44
C PRO A 205 5.41 -14.37 2.38
N ILE A 206 4.67 -13.77 3.31
CA ILE A 206 3.20 -13.79 3.30
C ILE A 206 2.65 -13.05 2.07
N GLU A 207 3.15 -11.85 1.77
CA GLU A 207 2.71 -11.11 0.55
C GLU A 207 3.12 -11.86 -0.73
N ALA A 208 4.28 -12.56 -0.74
CA ALA A 208 4.67 -13.44 -1.84
C ALA A 208 3.67 -14.60 -2.03
N ALA A 209 3.23 -15.24 -0.95
CA ALA A 209 2.24 -16.29 -0.98
C ALA A 209 0.87 -15.81 -1.48
N LEU A 210 0.40 -14.66 -1.00
CA LEU A 210 -0.84 -14.03 -1.48
C LEU A 210 -0.76 -13.68 -2.99
N ILE A 211 0.41 -13.29 -3.49
CA ILE A 211 0.64 -13.02 -4.91
C ILE A 211 0.69 -14.32 -5.72
N ALA A 212 1.41 -15.34 -5.27
CA ALA A 212 1.52 -16.63 -5.92
C ALA A 212 0.15 -17.31 -6.09
N LYS A 213 -0.62 -17.31 -5.01
CA LYS A 213 -1.98 -17.87 -4.96
C LYS A 213 -3.03 -16.98 -5.64
N ASN A 214 -2.67 -15.75 -6.03
CA ASN A 214 -3.61 -14.71 -6.50
C ASN A 214 -4.73 -14.41 -5.51
N CYS A 215 -4.50 -14.59 -4.21
CA CYS A 215 -5.43 -14.26 -3.15
C CYS A 215 -5.53 -12.73 -3.00
N ALA A 216 -6.72 -12.17 -3.07
CA ALA A 216 -6.92 -10.73 -2.98
C ALA A 216 -6.70 -10.23 -1.53
N PRO A 217 -5.89 -9.18 -1.33
CA PRO A 217 -5.48 -8.77 0.02
C PRO A 217 -6.59 -8.16 0.87
N GLY A 218 -7.69 -7.73 0.24
CA GLY A 218 -8.84 -7.10 0.90
C GLY A 218 -9.98 -8.04 1.26
N LEU A 219 -9.86 -9.36 1.05
CA LEU A 219 -10.97 -10.32 1.26
C LEU A 219 -11.50 -10.34 2.70
N LYS A 220 -10.61 -10.22 3.70
CA LYS A 220 -10.93 -10.40 5.12
C LYS A 220 -11.14 -9.08 5.87
N ARG A 221 -11.33 -7.96 5.18
CA ARG A 221 -11.50 -6.65 5.81
C ARG A 221 -12.72 -5.91 5.29
N ASP A 222 -13.16 -4.90 6.07
CA ASP A 222 -14.20 -3.98 5.66
C ASP A 222 -13.61 -2.67 5.11
N PHE A 223 -14.45 -1.95 4.37
CA PHE A 223 -14.13 -0.66 3.76
C PHE A 223 -15.21 0.37 4.08
N SER A 224 -14.86 1.65 4.18
CA SER A 224 -15.82 2.71 4.48
C SER A 224 -16.99 2.74 3.50
N ALA A 225 -16.69 2.64 2.20
CA ALA A 225 -17.72 2.71 1.16
C ALA A 225 -18.71 1.54 1.14
N MET A 226 -18.43 0.42 1.82
CA MET A 226 -19.41 -0.68 2.01
C MET A 226 -20.65 -0.24 2.77
N ARG A 227 -20.51 0.77 3.63
CA ARG A 227 -21.59 1.27 4.48
C ARG A 227 -22.39 2.38 3.81
N TRP A 228 -21.87 3.01 2.76
CA TRP A 228 -22.48 4.16 2.10
C TRP A 228 -23.77 3.78 1.38
N ARG A 229 -24.86 4.46 1.73
CA ARG A 229 -26.17 4.23 1.09
C ARG A 229 -26.26 4.88 -0.30
N SER A 230 -25.29 5.73 -0.67
CA SER A 230 -25.18 6.32 -2.00
C SER A 230 -24.60 5.37 -3.05
N LEU A 231 -24.07 4.22 -2.66
CA LEU A 231 -23.49 3.20 -3.53
C LEU A 231 -24.22 1.87 -3.42
N ASP A 232 -24.25 1.13 -4.52
CA ASP A 232 -24.76 -0.24 -4.53
C ASP A 232 -23.90 -1.16 -3.65
N LYS A 233 -24.50 -1.72 -2.60
CA LYS A 233 -23.80 -2.58 -1.63
C LYS A 233 -23.59 -4.01 -2.14
N SER A 234 -24.39 -4.47 -3.10
CA SER A 234 -24.30 -5.84 -3.64
C SER A 234 -22.97 -6.11 -4.36
N VAL A 235 -22.35 -5.06 -4.93
CA VAL A 235 -21.09 -5.16 -5.67
C VAL A 235 -19.94 -5.69 -4.82
N TRP A 236 -19.96 -5.48 -3.50
CA TRP A 236 -18.90 -5.92 -2.60
C TRP A 236 -18.88 -7.44 -2.43
N GLN A 237 -20.05 -8.05 -2.24
CA GLN A 237 -20.16 -9.49 -2.12
C GLN A 237 -19.79 -10.17 -3.45
N LEU A 238 -20.32 -9.66 -4.57
CA LEU A 238 -20.00 -10.18 -5.90
C LEU A 238 -18.50 -10.09 -6.21
N GLU A 239 -17.84 -8.99 -5.86
CA GLU A 239 -16.40 -8.86 -6.10
C GLU A 239 -15.57 -9.78 -5.19
N ARG A 240 -16.01 -10.03 -3.94
CA ARG A 240 -15.35 -11.01 -3.07
C ARG A 240 -15.44 -12.43 -3.65
N GLU A 241 -16.60 -12.83 -4.13
CA GLU A 241 -16.81 -14.14 -4.78
C GLU A 241 -15.98 -14.26 -6.06
N GLU A 242 -15.96 -13.20 -6.88
CA GLU A 242 -15.14 -13.15 -8.08
C GLU A 242 -13.63 -13.20 -7.72
N ALA A 243 -13.19 -12.53 -6.66
CA ALA A 243 -11.80 -12.55 -6.23
C ALA A 243 -11.37 -13.94 -5.74
N VAL A 244 -12.21 -14.64 -4.98
CA VAL A 244 -11.97 -16.02 -4.53
C VAL A 244 -11.93 -16.99 -5.73
N SER A 245 -12.82 -16.84 -6.71
CA SER A 245 -12.85 -17.70 -7.90
C SER A 245 -11.59 -17.60 -8.77
N ARG A 246 -10.83 -16.51 -8.62
CA ARG A 246 -9.55 -16.28 -9.33
C ARG A 246 -8.32 -16.79 -8.60
N GLU A 247 -8.47 -17.39 -7.41
CA GLU A 247 -7.34 -17.95 -6.69
C GLU A 247 -6.76 -19.15 -7.44
N PHE A 248 -5.42 -19.26 -7.39
CA PHE A 248 -4.71 -20.39 -8.00
C PHE A 248 -4.42 -21.46 -6.96
N ASN A 249 -4.56 -22.71 -7.39
CA ASN A 249 -4.08 -23.85 -6.65
C ASN A 249 -2.77 -24.33 -7.30
N GLY A 250 -1.70 -24.36 -6.54
CA GLY A 250 -0.38 -24.76 -7.03
C GLY A 250 0.54 -25.17 -5.88
N ASN A 251 1.62 -25.83 -6.22
CA ASN A 251 2.70 -26.13 -5.28
C ASN A 251 3.68 -24.96 -5.31
N TYR A 252 3.83 -24.28 -4.19
CA TYR A 252 4.71 -23.13 -4.03
C TYR A 252 5.80 -23.45 -3.02
N ASN A 253 7.04 -23.08 -3.32
CA ASN A 253 8.15 -23.18 -2.38
C ASN A 253 8.52 -21.78 -1.89
N ILE A 254 7.90 -21.35 -0.80
CA ILE A 254 8.10 -20.03 -0.20
C ILE A 254 8.64 -20.20 1.20
N ILE A 255 9.83 -19.66 1.46
CA ILE A 255 10.52 -19.81 2.73
C ILE A 255 10.89 -18.43 3.27
N GLY A 256 10.55 -18.19 4.54
CA GLY A 256 11.09 -17.10 5.34
C GLY A 256 12.09 -17.66 6.36
N THR A 257 13.26 -17.05 6.45
CA THR A 257 14.20 -17.41 7.52
C THR A 257 14.59 -16.21 8.37
N ASP A 258 14.85 -16.45 9.64
CA ASP A 258 15.35 -15.45 10.57
C ASP A 258 16.22 -16.14 11.64
N ILE A 259 17.10 -15.39 12.27
CA ILE A 259 17.90 -15.87 13.38
C ILE A 259 17.11 -15.87 14.70
N ASP A 260 16.09 -14.98 14.81
CA ASP A 260 15.26 -14.82 16.00
C ASP A 260 14.05 -15.78 15.95
N PRO A 261 14.02 -16.81 16.83
CA PRO A 261 12.89 -17.74 16.89
C PRO A 261 11.58 -17.06 17.29
N THR A 262 11.61 -15.98 18.08
CA THR A 262 10.41 -15.24 18.49
C THR A 262 9.74 -14.56 17.29
N ALA A 263 10.56 -13.97 16.41
CA ALA A 263 10.07 -13.39 15.17
C ALA A 263 9.41 -14.44 14.25
N LEU A 264 10.00 -15.66 14.20
CA LEU A 264 9.44 -16.78 13.42
C LEU A 264 8.11 -17.29 13.97
N ASP A 265 7.91 -17.30 15.27
CA ASP A 265 6.63 -17.70 15.88
C ASP A 265 5.54 -16.68 15.51
N ILE A 266 5.84 -15.38 15.56
CA ILE A 266 4.95 -14.32 15.07
C ILE A 266 4.66 -14.50 13.57
N ALA A 267 5.68 -14.84 12.77
CA ALA A 267 5.51 -15.04 11.33
C ALA A 267 4.56 -16.22 11.01
N ARG A 268 4.66 -17.33 11.76
CA ARG A 268 3.75 -18.48 11.63
C ARG A 268 2.32 -18.10 11.96
N GLU A 269 2.10 -17.38 13.06
CA GLU A 269 0.78 -16.90 13.43
C GLU A 269 0.18 -15.95 12.38
N ASN A 270 1.00 -15.03 11.84
CA ASN A 270 0.59 -14.12 10.78
C ASN A 270 0.20 -14.88 9.50
N ALA A 271 0.96 -15.92 9.12
CA ALA A 271 0.63 -16.77 7.97
C ALA A 271 -0.69 -17.53 8.14
N VAL A 272 -0.97 -18.02 9.35
CA VAL A 272 -2.27 -18.65 9.68
C VAL A 272 -3.40 -17.63 9.52
N ARG A 273 -3.25 -16.42 10.07
CA ARG A 273 -4.28 -15.36 9.94
C ARG A 273 -4.45 -14.91 8.49
N ALA A 274 -3.36 -14.87 7.72
CA ALA A 274 -3.41 -14.56 6.29
C ALA A 274 -4.08 -15.68 5.46
N GLY A 275 -4.09 -16.93 5.96
CA GLY A 275 -4.61 -18.10 5.26
C GLY A 275 -3.64 -18.67 4.22
N VAL A 276 -2.33 -18.58 4.51
CA VAL A 276 -1.26 -19.06 3.62
C VAL A 276 -0.23 -19.96 4.34
N SER A 277 -0.56 -20.42 5.55
CA SER A 277 0.33 -21.27 6.35
C SER A 277 0.62 -22.64 5.73
N ASP A 278 -0.18 -23.07 4.76
CA ASP A 278 -0.01 -24.28 3.99
C ASP A 278 1.06 -24.19 2.89
N ILE A 279 1.41 -22.98 2.48
CA ILE A 279 2.33 -22.71 1.37
C ILE A 279 3.57 -21.89 1.73
N VAL A 280 3.65 -21.43 2.97
CA VAL A 280 4.82 -20.68 3.48
C VAL A 280 5.45 -21.42 4.66
N ARG A 281 6.75 -21.65 4.59
CA ARG A 281 7.54 -22.23 5.69
C ARG A 281 8.41 -21.17 6.35
N PHE A 282 8.55 -21.28 7.67
CA PHE A 282 9.43 -20.41 8.47
C PHE A 282 10.44 -21.25 9.23
N GLU A 283 11.73 -21.00 8.98
CA GLU A 283 12.84 -21.78 9.49
C GLU A 283 13.88 -20.88 10.16
N LYS A 284 14.48 -21.37 11.27
CA LYS A 284 15.59 -20.65 11.89
C LYS A 284 16.85 -20.87 11.06
N ALA A 285 17.42 -19.78 10.54
CA ALA A 285 18.67 -19.82 9.79
C ALA A 285 19.45 -18.51 9.94
N ASP A 286 20.76 -18.60 9.77
CA ASP A 286 21.68 -17.48 9.73
C ASP A 286 21.88 -17.07 8.25
N ALA A 287 21.47 -15.86 7.89
CA ALA A 287 21.59 -15.35 6.52
C ALA A 287 23.04 -15.26 6.03
N THR A 288 24.02 -15.14 6.94
CA THR A 288 25.45 -15.15 6.58
C THR A 288 25.93 -16.52 6.08
N LYS A 289 25.12 -17.55 6.29
CA LYS A 289 25.34 -18.93 5.83
C LYS A 289 24.30 -19.34 4.79
N PHE A 290 23.75 -18.37 4.08
CA PHE A 290 22.73 -18.62 3.06
C PHE A 290 23.22 -19.65 2.06
N ASP A 291 22.47 -20.73 1.91
CA ASP A 291 22.72 -21.84 1.00
C ASP A 291 21.39 -22.35 0.45
N ARG A 292 21.22 -22.35 -0.85
CA ARG A 292 20.04 -22.85 -1.58
C ARG A 292 20.50 -23.56 -2.84
N VAL A 293 20.07 -24.81 -2.98
CA VAL A 293 20.54 -25.75 -4.02
C VAL A 293 19.46 -25.98 -5.07
N THR A 294 18.50 -25.06 -5.24
CA THR A 294 17.46 -25.18 -6.28
C THR A 294 17.86 -24.44 -7.53
N GLU A 295 17.39 -24.92 -8.70
CA GLU A 295 17.82 -24.42 -10.01
C GLU A 295 17.56 -22.93 -10.21
N ASN A 296 16.42 -22.41 -9.69
CA ASN A 296 16.03 -21.02 -9.87
C ASN A 296 15.33 -20.48 -8.62
N GLY A 297 15.75 -19.30 -8.17
CA GLY A 297 15.12 -18.68 -7.01
C GLY A 297 15.10 -17.17 -7.07
N ILE A 298 14.22 -16.61 -6.24
CA ILE A 298 14.08 -15.18 -6.04
C ILE A 298 14.17 -14.87 -4.55
N ILE A 299 15.12 -14.03 -4.19
CA ILE A 299 15.21 -13.44 -2.86
C ILE A 299 14.61 -12.05 -2.91
N VAL A 300 13.65 -11.78 -2.01
CA VAL A 300 13.17 -10.42 -1.74
C VAL A 300 13.29 -10.21 -0.23
N THR A 301 14.04 -9.20 0.17
CA THR A 301 14.40 -9.05 1.57
C THR A 301 14.58 -7.61 2.02
N ASN A 302 14.38 -7.38 3.32
CA ASN A 302 14.54 -6.11 3.99
C ASN A 302 15.39 -6.30 5.26
N PRO A 303 16.72 -6.38 5.14
CA PRO A 303 17.63 -6.60 6.28
C PRO A 303 17.65 -5.38 7.22
N PRO A 304 18.16 -5.52 8.44
CA PRO A 304 18.34 -4.41 9.37
C PRO A 304 19.21 -3.29 8.79
N TYR A 305 18.83 -2.02 9.02
CA TYR A 305 19.57 -0.86 8.48
C TYR A 305 20.67 -0.33 9.41
N GLY A 306 20.76 -0.84 10.63
CA GLY A 306 21.70 -0.35 11.64
C GLY A 306 21.23 0.85 12.46
N GLU A 307 19.98 1.32 12.24
CA GLU A 307 19.46 2.52 12.94
C GLU A 307 18.70 2.21 14.24
N ARG A 308 18.15 0.98 14.39
CA ARG A 308 17.31 0.59 15.54
C ARG A 308 17.61 -0.78 16.13
N ILE A 309 18.17 -1.70 15.34
CA ILE A 309 18.32 -3.12 15.70
C ILE A 309 19.80 -3.48 15.87
N MET A 310 20.70 -2.87 15.07
CA MET A 310 22.14 -3.13 15.07
C MET A 310 22.91 -1.81 14.95
N GLU A 311 24.10 -1.81 15.50
CA GLU A 311 25.06 -0.76 15.18
C GLU A 311 25.42 -0.80 13.69
N LYS A 312 25.75 0.35 13.12
CA LYS A 312 26.06 0.48 11.67
C LYS A 312 27.14 -0.50 11.23
N GLN A 313 28.19 -0.70 12.05
CA GLN A 313 29.29 -1.61 11.75
C GLN A 313 28.84 -3.07 11.68
N GLU A 314 27.92 -3.48 12.59
CA GLU A 314 27.35 -4.82 12.59
C GLU A 314 26.48 -5.06 11.35
N ALA A 315 25.68 -4.07 10.94
CA ALA A 315 24.89 -4.15 9.73
C ALA A 315 25.80 -4.24 8.47
N GLU A 316 26.88 -3.46 8.40
CA GLU A 316 27.86 -3.54 7.30
C GLU A 316 28.55 -4.91 7.24
N GLN A 317 28.89 -5.48 8.41
CA GLN A 317 29.44 -6.83 8.44
C GLN A 317 28.43 -7.88 7.96
N LEU A 318 27.17 -7.76 8.40
CA LEU A 318 26.09 -8.63 7.96
C LEU A 318 25.90 -8.58 6.44
N TYR A 319 25.89 -7.38 5.85
CA TYR A 319 25.73 -7.21 4.39
C TYR A 319 26.88 -7.86 3.62
N ARG A 320 28.12 -7.71 4.10
CA ARG A 320 29.30 -8.34 3.48
C ARG A 320 29.19 -9.87 3.50
N LEU A 321 28.95 -10.43 4.66
CA LEU A 321 28.86 -11.90 4.85
C LEU A 321 27.69 -12.51 4.07
N PHE A 322 26.53 -11.86 4.10
CA PHE A 322 25.37 -12.28 3.30
C PHE A 322 25.67 -12.18 1.79
N GLY A 323 26.35 -11.12 1.36
CA GLY A 323 26.77 -10.96 -0.04
C GLY A 323 27.73 -12.06 -0.48
N GLU A 324 28.67 -12.46 0.37
CA GLU A 324 29.61 -13.58 0.11
C GLU A 324 28.86 -14.92 0.01
N ALA A 325 27.89 -15.17 0.89
CA ALA A 325 27.09 -16.38 0.87
C ALA A 325 26.19 -16.45 -0.38
N TRP A 326 25.47 -15.35 -0.69
CA TRP A 326 24.59 -15.29 -1.85
C TRP A 326 25.34 -15.47 -3.18
N ARG A 327 26.55 -14.89 -3.33
CA ARG A 327 27.36 -15.04 -4.56
C ARG A 327 27.79 -16.48 -4.86
N LYS A 328 27.69 -17.38 -3.91
CA LYS A 328 27.95 -18.82 -4.10
C LYS A 328 26.74 -19.56 -4.67
N THR A 329 25.56 -18.93 -4.65
CA THR A 329 24.36 -19.51 -5.22
C THR A 329 24.21 -19.11 -6.68
N GLU A 330 24.01 -20.09 -7.57
CA GLU A 330 23.75 -19.83 -8.99
C GLU A 330 22.25 -19.62 -9.20
N ASN A 331 21.87 -18.76 -10.17
CA ASN A 331 20.49 -18.53 -10.62
C ASN A 331 19.50 -18.01 -9.56
N TRP A 332 19.99 -17.44 -8.45
CA TRP A 332 19.16 -16.79 -7.44
C TRP A 332 19.20 -15.28 -7.57
N LYS A 333 18.13 -14.68 -8.10
CA LYS A 333 17.97 -13.22 -8.18
C LYS A 333 17.76 -12.65 -6.79
N LEU A 334 18.31 -11.44 -6.55
CA LEU A 334 18.18 -10.76 -5.26
C LEU A 334 17.57 -9.37 -5.44
N TYR A 335 16.56 -9.09 -4.65
CA TYR A 335 15.92 -7.79 -4.50
C TYR A 335 15.99 -7.39 -3.02
N LEU A 336 16.87 -6.46 -2.70
CA LEU A 336 17.18 -6.07 -1.33
C LEU A 336 16.89 -4.59 -1.11
N LEU A 337 16.07 -4.28 -0.11
CA LEU A 337 15.78 -2.92 0.31
C LEU A 337 16.78 -2.47 1.36
N SER A 338 17.41 -1.31 1.18
CA SER A 338 18.30 -0.72 2.20
C SER A 338 18.31 0.80 2.11
N SER A 339 18.46 1.45 3.26
CA SER A 339 18.73 2.90 3.37
C SER A 339 20.23 3.23 3.41
N HIS A 340 21.09 2.20 3.43
CA HIS A 340 22.53 2.37 3.56
C HIS A 340 23.14 2.95 2.27
N THR A 341 23.75 4.13 2.37
CA THR A 341 24.27 4.87 1.20
C THR A 341 25.43 4.16 0.49
N GLU A 342 26.28 3.42 1.23
CA GLU A 342 27.44 2.67 0.72
C GLU A 342 27.15 1.17 0.57
N PHE A 343 25.86 0.80 0.41
CA PHE A 343 25.42 -0.59 0.43
C PHE A 343 26.19 -1.46 -0.59
N GLU A 344 26.33 -1.02 -1.84
CA GLU A 344 26.96 -1.81 -2.91
C GLU A 344 28.43 -2.10 -2.60
N ARG A 345 29.15 -1.11 -2.06
CA ARG A 345 30.54 -1.29 -1.64
C ARG A 345 30.65 -2.32 -0.52
N THR A 346 29.78 -2.21 0.48
CA THR A 346 29.75 -3.11 1.64
C THR A 346 29.29 -4.53 1.27
N PHE A 347 28.30 -4.64 0.40
CA PHE A 347 27.80 -5.91 -0.13
C PHE A 347 28.78 -6.60 -1.08
N GLY A 348 29.71 -5.83 -1.66
CA GLY A 348 30.79 -6.33 -2.54
C GLY A 348 30.35 -6.64 -3.97
N LYS A 349 29.23 -6.08 -4.41
CA LYS A 349 28.74 -6.17 -5.80
C LYS A 349 27.87 -4.97 -6.14
N THR A 350 28.08 -4.38 -7.33
CA THR A 350 27.21 -3.34 -7.88
C THR A 350 25.89 -3.96 -8.36
N ALA A 351 24.77 -3.34 -8.05
CA ALA A 351 23.46 -3.80 -8.49
C ALA A 351 23.25 -3.55 -9.99
N ASP A 352 22.59 -4.49 -10.68
CA ASP A 352 22.22 -4.34 -12.09
C ASP A 352 21.22 -3.19 -12.29
N LYS A 353 20.33 -2.99 -11.30
CA LYS A 353 19.37 -1.90 -11.27
C LYS A 353 19.11 -1.44 -9.84
N LYS A 354 18.76 -0.15 -9.71
CA LYS A 354 18.29 0.43 -8.43
C LYS A 354 16.99 1.18 -8.62
N ARG A 355 16.12 1.09 -7.62
CA ARG A 355 14.88 1.87 -7.58
C ARG A 355 14.76 2.57 -6.25
N LYS A 356 14.60 3.88 -6.27
CA LYS A 356 14.33 4.69 -5.06
C LYS A 356 12.92 4.38 -4.56
N LEU A 357 12.81 4.04 -3.29
CA LEU A 357 11.57 3.78 -2.56
C LEU A 357 11.62 4.50 -1.21
N TYR A 358 10.49 4.48 -0.50
CA TYR A 358 10.39 5.08 0.83
C TYR A 358 9.75 4.09 1.79
N ASN A 359 10.47 3.70 2.85
CA ASN A 359 9.91 2.92 3.95
C ASN A 359 9.47 3.89 5.06
N GLY A 360 8.21 4.28 5.06
CA GLY A 360 7.73 5.40 5.87
C GLY A 360 8.39 6.71 5.44
N MET A 361 9.14 7.35 6.33
CA MET A 361 9.92 8.57 6.07
C MET A 361 11.35 8.28 5.60
N ILE A 362 11.81 7.04 5.69
CA ILE A 362 13.17 6.64 5.37
C ILE A 362 13.30 6.42 3.86
N LYS A 363 14.22 7.17 3.25
CA LYS A 363 14.59 6.97 1.85
C LYS A 363 15.44 5.70 1.73
N CYS A 364 15.02 4.78 0.90
CA CYS A 364 15.68 3.52 0.61
C CYS A 364 15.94 3.36 -0.88
N ASP A 365 16.88 2.50 -1.22
CA ASP A 365 17.03 1.96 -2.56
C ASP A 365 16.70 0.46 -2.55
N LEU A 366 15.90 0.01 -3.51
CA LEU A 366 15.73 -1.40 -3.82
C LEU A 366 16.84 -1.77 -4.81
N PHE A 367 17.83 -2.49 -4.32
CA PHE A 367 18.94 -3.02 -5.12
C PHE A 367 18.50 -4.31 -5.78
N MET A 368 18.72 -4.44 -7.08
CA MET A 368 18.29 -5.58 -7.90
C MET A 368 19.48 -6.23 -8.56
N TYR A 369 19.66 -7.52 -8.31
CA TYR A 369 20.68 -8.38 -8.89
C TYR A 369 19.95 -9.47 -9.69
N LEU A 370 20.12 -9.45 -11.01
CA LEU A 370 19.26 -10.16 -11.96
C LEU A 370 19.95 -11.38 -12.62
N GLN A 371 20.94 -11.94 -11.97
CA GLN A 371 21.73 -13.06 -12.51
C GLN A 371 20.93 -14.16 -13.13
#